data_b71f63b45d2507a75016f9d607d77dc8
#
_entry.id   b71f63b45d2507a75016f9d607d77dc8
#
_cell.length_a   1.000
_cell.length_b   1.000
_cell.length_c   1.000
_cell.angle_alpha   90.00
_cell.angle_beta   90.00
_cell.angle_gamma   90.00
#
_symmetry.space_group_name_H-M   'P 1'
#
loop_
_entity.id
_entity.type
_entity.pdbx_description
1 polymer ?
#
loop_
_entity_poly.entity_id
_entity_poly.type
_entity_poly.pdbx_seq_one_letter_code
_entity_poly.pdbx_strand_id
1 'polypeptide(L)'
;MGQVYGSSVRKVHRGVHVMALLAVASLTFAACGGSSDSEDSSDTTATAATDTTAAVATDTTVPASDAPTGVEMKIGLVNTEGTPGLDFPDIRRFMSATVDYLNLHGGMGNRPMKLETCVAKGSPETSQVCAQELIGKGVELVLLGLDLFPDYKTYGAANVPVIGVLPILTPDYTADALFLTGGNATTMGAFAALAKDHFKAKTIGIVQSDNAGSNSTAASLIAALDVAGIKHKAVKGGDNETDAGYQGLMREAAKDNPDLLVSLYADAGCIGTMRGRASLGITIPVITTSICADKDVLDAVGEDAMGWVFAGASEDKDTPERAILREILQPIMNVPAEEITGASLGLGGLGYLQIMSLVDYANQMQAAGTEVTGASLYSYLKTTKGLFLFGGVQPIDCGAAPKYPAVCSFSFPMLEYKGAGKLGKLEGVDLVDSTPYLP
;
A
#
# COMPACT_ATOMS: atom_id res chain seq x y z
N MET A 1 -61.27 11.13 6.68
CA MET A 1 -60.90 11.49 8.06
C MET A 1 -59.39 11.25 8.15
N GLY A 2 -58.51 12.12 7.93
CA GLY A 2 -58.24 13.49 8.17
C GLY A 2 -57.62 13.71 9.55
N GLN A 3 -56.25 13.57 9.70
CA GLN A 3 -55.57 14.40 10.68
C GLN A 3 -54.12 14.63 10.23
N VAL A 4 -53.86 15.90 9.99
CA VAL A 4 -52.59 16.58 9.76
C VAL A 4 -51.94 16.82 11.13
N TYR A 5 -50.65 16.52 11.32
CA TYR A 5 -49.86 17.10 12.41
C TYR A 5 -48.62 17.75 11.86
N GLY A 6 -48.49 18.99 12.23
CA GLY A 6 -47.64 20.00 11.71
C GLY A 6 -46.17 19.90 12.17
N SER A 7 -45.37 20.48 11.33
CA SER A 7 -43.95 20.77 11.48
C SER A 7 -43.68 21.76 12.63
N SER A 8 -42.73 21.42 13.50
CA SER A 8 -42.07 22.41 14.36
C SER A 8 -40.60 22.50 14.02
N VAL A 9 -40.27 23.54 13.27
CA VAL A 9 -38.87 23.95 12.97
C VAL A 9 -38.36 24.72 14.20
N ARG A 10 -37.38 24.17 14.89
CA ARG A 10 -36.57 24.94 15.85
C ARG A 10 -35.34 25.51 15.17
N LYS A 11 -35.34 26.82 14.95
CA LYS A 11 -34.15 27.65 14.65
C LYS A 11 -33.22 27.63 15.87
N VAL A 12 -31.99 27.22 15.69
CA VAL A 12 -30.95 27.48 16.66
C VAL A 12 -30.03 28.56 16.09
N HIS A 13 -29.84 29.60 16.87
CA HIS A 13 -29.14 30.83 16.56
C HIS A 13 -27.65 30.61 16.36
N ARG A 14 -27.11 31.25 15.30
CA ARG A 14 -25.72 31.56 15.11
C ARG A 14 -25.25 32.58 16.14
N GLY A 15 -24.30 32.22 16.96
CA GLY A 15 -23.46 33.13 17.73
C GLY A 15 -22.17 33.41 16.94
N VAL A 16 -22.09 34.60 16.38
CA VAL A 16 -20.86 35.17 15.82
C VAL A 16 -20.08 35.77 16.97
N HIS A 17 -18.86 35.32 17.21
CA HIS A 17 -17.89 36.07 17.99
C HIS A 17 -16.74 36.50 17.09
N VAL A 18 -16.79 37.79 16.80
CA VAL A 18 -15.68 38.60 16.24
C VAL A 18 -14.84 39.08 17.43
N MET A 19 -13.54 38.86 17.42
CA MET A 19 -12.51 39.66 18.10
C MET A 19 -11.19 39.40 17.37
N ALA A 20 -10.77 40.32 16.66
CA ALA A 20 -10.05 41.58 16.95
C ALA A 20 -8.54 41.39 16.71
N LEU A 21 -8.13 42.03 15.63
CA LEU A 21 -6.75 42.32 15.19
C LEU A 21 -5.95 43.04 16.30
N LEU A 22 -4.68 42.65 16.45
CA LEU A 22 -3.63 43.55 16.89
C LEU A 22 -2.40 43.35 16.04
N ALA A 23 -2.11 44.36 15.25
CA ALA A 23 -0.89 44.58 14.51
C ALA A 23 0.06 45.40 15.35
N VAL A 24 1.34 45.04 15.44
CA VAL A 24 2.47 45.93 15.79
C VAL A 24 3.68 45.39 15.01
N ALA A 25 4.04 46.04 13.96
CA ALA A 25 5.03 47.11 13.82
C ALA A 25 6.47 46.60 13.64
N SER A 26 6.92 46.86 12.46
CA SER A 26 8.25 46.88 11.88
C SER A 26 9.34 47.54 12.73
N LEU A 27 10.56 47.01 12.63
CA LEU A 27 11.79 47.81 12.80
C LEU A 27 12.84 47.28 11.84
N THR A 28 13.04 48.05 10.78
CA THR A 28 14.20 48.08 9.89
C THR A 28 15.38 48.75 10.61
N PHE A 29 16.58 48.16 10.47
CA PHE A 29 17.82 48.91 10.54
C PHE A 29 18.75 48.46 9.44
N ALA A 30 18.99 49.43 8.56
CA ALA A 30 20.07 49.46 7.59
C ALA A 30 21.19 50.35 8.14
N ALA A 31 22.43 50.01 7.93
CA ALA A 31 23.59 50.88 7.76
C ALA A 31 24.78 49.98 7.39
N CYS A 32 25.25 50.08 6.17
CA CYS A 32 26.20 51.02 5.61
C CYS A 32 27.57 51.03 6.33
N GLY A 33 28.56 50.56 5.58
CA GLY A 33 29.64 51.42 5.12
C GLY A 33 31.01 51.13 5.67
N GLY A 34 31.97 51.04 4.78
CA GLY A 34 33.34 51.44 5.10
C GLY A 34 34.43 50.60 4.45
N SER A 35 34.84 51.05 3.27
CA SER A 35 36.11 50.75 2.62
C SER A 35 37.30 51.33 3.44
N SER A 36 38.44 50.72 3.34
CA SER A 36 39.68 51.45 3.02
C SER A 36 40.89 50.50 2.89
N ASP A 37 41.57 50.81 1.84
CA ASP A 37 42.88 50.36 1.35
C ASP A 37 44.01 50.40 2.37
N SER A 38 45.01 49.57 2.20
CA SER A 38 46.39 50.02 2.01
C SER A 38 47.34 48.84 1.73
N GLU A 39 48.07 49.06 0.69
CA GLU A 39 49.27 48.39 0.20
C GLU A 39 50.37 48.19 1.30
N ASP A 40 51.16 47.16 1.21
CA ASP A 40 52.55 47.32 0.80
C ASP A 40 53.32 46.02 0.56
N SER A 41 54.21 46.09 -0.37
CA SER A 41 55.13 45.13 -0.95
C SER A 41 56.11 44.48 0.03
N SER A 42 56.54 43.26 -0.25
CA SER A 42 57.99 42.98 -0.43
C SER A 42 58.26 41.61 -1.05
N ASP A 43 58.97 41.68 -2.09
CA ASP A 43 59.68 40.67 -2.89
C ASP A 43 60.52 39.75 -2.00
N THR A 44 60.47 38.44 -2.25
CA THR A 44 61.68 37.59 -2.15
C THR A 44 61.55 36.36 -3.06
N THR A 45 62.36 36.35 -4.07
CA THR A 45 62.70 35.26 -5.00
C THR A 45 63.28 34.07 -4.26
N ALA A 46 62.76 32.87 -4.51
CA ALA A 46 63.53 31.63 -4.43
C ALA A 46 62.95 30.49 -5.30
N THR A 47 63.63 30.27 -6.31
CA THR A 47 63.97 29.03 -7.04
C THR A 47 63.00 27.85 -7.08
N ALA A 48 62.75 27.44 -8.30
CA ALA A 48 62.04 26.28 -8.81
C ALA A 48 62.53 24.93 -8.22
N ALA A 49 61.53 24.08 -7.92
CA ALA A 49 61.66 22.63 -8.04
C ALA A 49 60.41 22.12 -8.74
N THR A 50 60.63 21.71 -9.97
CA THR A 50 59.66 20.97 -10.78
C THR A 50 59.50 19.58 -10.18
N ASP A 51 58.31 19.36 -9.58
CA ASP A 51 57.87 17.99 -9.33
C ASP A 51 56.53 17.80 -10.06
N THR A 52 56.66 17.13 -11.19
CA THR A 52 55.56 16.77 -12.08
C THR A 52 54.85 15.57 -11.48
N THR A 53 53.93 15.80 -10.58
CA THR A 53 52.97 14.76 -10.19
C THR A 53 51.82 14.82 -11.21
N ALA A 54 51.85 13.87 -12.13
CA ALA A 54 50.74 13.60 -13.03
C ALA A 54 49.51 13.32 -12.18
N ALA A 55 48.54 14.23 -12.22
CA ALA A 55 47.19 13.96 -11.77
C ALA A 55 46.64 12.82 -12.63
N VAL A 56 46.53 11.63 -12.05
CA VAL A 56 45.71 10.55 -12.60
C VAL A 56 44.29 11.09 -12.54
N ALA A 57 43.78 11.55 -13.68
CA ALA A 57 42.39 11.72 -13.91
C ALA A 57 41.78 10.32 -13.77
N THR A 58 41.17 10.04 -12.62
CA THR A 58 40.22 8.95 -12.49
C THR A 58 39.07 9.33 -13.38
N ASP A 59 39.08 8.81 -14.58
CA ASP A 59 37.96 8.79 -15.50
C ASP A 59 36.90 7.93 -14.78
N THR A 60 36.02 8.57 -14.00
CA THR A 60 34.80 7.98 -13.52
C THR A 60 33.91 7.88 -14.75
N THR A 61 34.12 6.84 -15.54
CA THR A 61 33.15 6.37 -16.51
C THR A 61 31.91 6.04 -15.70
N VAL A 62 30.94 6.96 -15.72
CA VAL A 62 29.55 6.66 -15.35
C VAL A 62 29.17 5.42 -16.16
N PRO A 63 28.74 4.31 -15.57
CA PRO A 63 28.31 3.14 -16.32
C PRO A 63 27.35 3.61 -17.42
N ALA A 64 27.53 3.12 -18.63
CA ALA A 64 26.63 3.38 -19.72
C ALA A 64 25.23 3.02 -19.20
N SER A 65 24.29 3.96 -19.31
CA SER A 65 22.93 3.74 -18.85
C SER A 65 22.38 2.52 -19.60
N ASP A 66 21.88 1.52 -18.88
CA ASP A 66 21.16 0.38 -19.46
C ASP A 66 19.76 0.81 -19.95
N ALA A 67 19.65 2.03 -20.46
CA ALA A 67 18.40 2.59 -20.93
C ALA A 67 17.79 1.70 -22.02
N PRO A 68 16.49 1.45 -21.99
CA PRO A 68 15.82 0.62 -22.96
C PRO A 68 15.87 1.23 -24.36
N THR A 69 16.01 0.39 -25.38
CA THR A 69 16.16 0.81 -26.78
C THR A 69 14.95 0.48 -27.66
N GLY A 70 13.95 -0.21 -27.09
CA GLY A 70 12.72 -0.59 -27.77
C GLY A 70 11.76 0.56 -27.98
N VAL A 71 10.62 0.27 -28.61
CA VAL A 71 9.53 1.23 -28.81
C VAL A 71 8.85 1.53 -27.46
N GLU A 72 8.57 2.80 -27.19
CA GLU A 72 7.88 3.24 -25.98
C GLU A 72 6.57 2.47 -25.76
N MET A 73 6.33 2.01 -24.53
CA MET A 73 5.10 1.39 -24.07
C MET A 73 4.30 2.39 -23.24
N LYS A 74 3.11 2.77 -23.71
CA LYS A 74 2.22 3.62 -22.96
C LYS A 74 1.38 2.79 -22.00
N ILE A 75 1.46 3.11 -20.71
CA ILE A 75 0.75 2.43 -19.63
C ILE A 75 -0.17 3.44 -18.95
N GLY A 76 -1.46 3.12 -18.86
CA GLY A 76 -2.42 3.91 -18.11
C GLY A 76 -2.35 3.59 -16.61
N LEU A 77 -2.53 4.59 -15.77
CA LEU A 77 -2.78 4.42 -14.33
C LEU A 77 -4.04 5.16 -13.94
N VAL A 78 -4.99 4.44 -13.35
CA VAL A 78 -6.15 5.04 -12.66
C VAL A 78 -5.97 4.89 -11.15
N ASN A 79 -6.10 6.00 -10.44
CA ASN A 79 -6.01 6.01 -8.97
C ASN A 79 -6.98 7.02 -8.38
N THR A 80 -7.56 6.72 -7.21
CA THR A 80 -8.48 7.64 -6.51
C THR A 80 -7.68 8.60 -5.64
N GLU A 81 -7.84 9.90 -5.87
CA GLU A 81 -7.11 10.96 -5.17
C GLU A 81 -7.99 12.20 -4.93
N GLY A 82 -7.73 12.92 -3.84
CA GLY A 82 -8.32 14.21 -3.54
C GLY A 82 -9.81 14.15 -3.16
N THR A 83 -10.29 13.02 -2.68
CA THR A 83 -11.65 12.84 -2.16
C THR A 83 -11.58 12.53 -0.67
N PRO A 84 -12.31 13.23 0.21
CA PRO A 84 -12.25 12.94 1.64
C PRO A 84 -12.50 11.46 1.95
N GLY A 85 -11.57 10.83 2.68
CA GLY A 85 -11.61 9.40 2.99
C GLY A 85 -11.21 8.46 1.84
N LEU A 86 -10.89 9.00 0.66
CA LEU A 86 -10.46 8.25 -0.53
C LEU A 86 -9.35 9.06 -1.24
N ASP A 87 -8.23 9.26 -0.56
CA ASP A 87 -7.11 10.05 -1.06
C ASP A 87 -5.80 9.26 -0.94
N PHE A 88 -5.38 8.64 -2.04
CA PHE A 88 -4.23 7.73 -2.07
C PHE A 88 -3.15 8.16 -3.08
N PRO A 89 -2.64 9.40 -3.04
CA PRO A 89 -1.70 9.92 -4.04
C PRO A 89 -0.36 9.18 -4.06
N ASP A 90 0.03 8.54 -2.96
CA ASP A 90 1.32 7.87 -2.85
C ASP A 90 1.44 6.63 -3.75
N ILE A 91 0.33 5.97 -4.08
CA ILE A 91 0.34 4.87 -5.07
C ILE A 91 0.88 5.38 -6.41
N ARG A 92 0.35 6.51 -6.89
CA ARG A 92 0.80 7.12 -8.15
C ARG A 92 2.21 7.68 -8.02
N ARG A 93 2.54 8.34 -6.92
CA ARG A 93 3.87 8.93 -6.69
C ARG A 93 4.96 7.85 -6.71
N PHE A 94 4.75 6.75 -5.99
CA PHE A 94 5.72 5.68 -5.93
C PHE A 94 5.82 4.92 -7.25
N MET A 95 4.68 4.66 -7.92
CA MET A 95 4.71 4.06 -9.26
C MET A 95 5.45 4.93 -10.27
N SER A 96 5.20 6.26 -10.27
CA SER A 96 5.89 7.18 -11.19
C SER A 96 7.39 7.19 -10.98
N ALA A 97 7.86 7.32 -9.74
CA ALA A 97 9.29 7.28 -9.43
C ALA A 97 9.93 5.94 -9.83
N THR A 98 9.19 4.85 -9.66
CA THR A 98 9.67 3.52 -10.06
C THR A 98 9.77 3.40 -11.58
N VAL A 99 8.82 3.95 -12.34
CA VAL A 99 8.88 4.00 -13.80
C VAL A 99 10.07 4.84 -14.27
N ASP A 100 10.31 6.00 -13.65
CA ASP A 100 11.45 6.86 -13.98
C ASP A 100 12.79 6.12 -13.75
N TYR A 101 12.92 5.43 -12.63
CA TYR A 101 14.09 4.59 -12.33
C TYR A 101 14.26 3.47 -13.35
N LEU A 102 13.21 2.71 -13.64
CA LEU A 102 13.25 1.58 -14.56
C LEU A 102 13.56 2.01 -15.99
N ASN A 103 13.16 3.21 -16.40
CA ASN A 103 13.53 3.77 -17.71
C ASN A 103 15.04 4.08 -17.85
N LEU A 104 15.76 4.09 -16.74
CA LEU A 104 17.23 4.16 -16.73
C LEU A 104 17.89 2.77 -16.60
N HIS A 105 17.08 1.72 -16.31
CA HIS A 105 17.56 0.38 -15.95
C HIS A 105 16.85 -0.72 -16.76
N GLY A 106 16.81 -0.59 -18.09
CA GLY A 106 16.31 -1.62 -19.00
C GLY A 106 14.82 -1.54 -19.35
N GLY A 107 14.02 -0.75 -18.65
CA GLY A 107 12.60 -0.58 -18.93
C GLY A 107 11.77 -1.86 -18.70
N MET A 108 10.64 -1.95 -19.39
CA MET A 108 9.75 -3.12 -19.37
C MET A 108 10.03 -3.98 -20.62
N GLY A 109 10.78 -5.06 -20.47
CA GLY A 109 11.18 -5.90 -21.61
C GLY A 109 11.93 -5.10 -22.69
N ASN A 110 12.92 -4.31 -22.30
CA ASN A 110 13.69 -3.39 -23.15
C ASN A 110 12.87 -2.28 -23.82
N ARG A 111 11.65 -1.97 -23.32
CA ARG A 111 10.82 -0.87 -23.80
C ARG A 111 10.79 0.25 -22.77
N PRO A 112 11.05 1.52 -23.14
CA PRO A 112 10.79 2.63 -22.23
C PRO A 112 9.29 2.74 -21.94
N MET A 113 8.97 3.02 -20.69
CA MET A 113 7.57 3.16 -20.24
C MET A 113 7.18 4.62 -20.19
N LYS A 114 5.97 4.93 -20.67
CA LYS A 114 5.31 6.21 -20.46
C LYS A 114 4.06 6.00 -19.63
N LEU A 115 4.07 6.49 -18.39
CA LEU A 115 2.92 6.40 -17.51
C LEU A 115 1.94 7.55 -17.78
N GLU A 116 0.76 7.21 -18.33
CA GLU A 116 -0.36 8.13 -18.54
C GLU A 116 -1.31 8.01 -17.34
N THR A 117 -1.42 9.04 -16.53
CA THR A 117 -2.20 9.00 -15.30
C THR A 117 -3.56 9.66 -15.45
N CYS A 118 -4.58 9.08 -14.80
CA CYS A 118 -5.89 9.67 -14.62
C CYS A 118 -6.33 9.52 -13.17
N VAL A 119 -6.76 10.64 -12.57
CA VAL A 119 -7.21 10.68 -11.17
C VAL A 119 -8.72 10.52 -11.12
N ALA A 120 -9.18 9.37 -10.63
CA ALA A 120 -10.59 9.15 -10.31
C ALA A 120 -10.95 9.87 -8.99
N LYS A 121 -12.25 10.13 -8.80
CA LYS A 121 -12.80 10.77 -7.59
C LYS A 121 -13.70 9.85 -6.78
N GLY A 122 -13.53 8.53 -6.95
CA GLY A 122 -14.30 7.53 -6.21
C GLY A 122 -15.76 7.42 -6.66
N SER A 123 -16.07 7.73 -7.93
CA SER A 123 -17.40 7.52 -8.50
C SER A 123 -17.31 6.82 -9.86
N PRO A 124 -18.35 6.08 -10.27
CA PRO A 124 -18.40 5.40 -11.57
C PRO A 124 -18.16 6.34 -12.75
N GLU A 125 -18.69 7.57 -12.69
CA GLU A 125 -18.57 8.57 -13.76
C GLU A 125 -17.12 9.00 -13.95
N THR A 126 -16.39 9.22 -12.86
CA THR A 126 -14.98 9.63 -12.94
C THR A 126 -14.08 8.50 -13.43
N SER A 127 -14.35 7.26 -13.04
CA SER A 127 -13.63 6.09 -13.53
C SER A 127 -13.91 5.84 -15.03
N GLN A 128 -15.15 6.07 -15.49
CA GLN A 128 -15.49 6.01 -16.90
C GLN A 128 -14.77 7.10 -17.74
N VAL A 129 -14.70 8.32 -17.23
CA VAL A 129 -13.93 9.41 -17.89
C VAL A 129 -12.46 9.01 -17.99
N CYS A 130 -11.87 8.45 -16.94
CA CYS A 130 -10.49 7.94 -16.98
C CYS A 130 -10.31 6.84 -18.02
N ALA A 131 -11.25 5.91 -18.13
CA ALA A 131 -11.18 4.85 -19.13
C ALA A 131 -11.15 5.42 -20.57
N GLN A 132 -12.06 6.34 -20.88
CA GLN A 132 -12.12 6.99 -22.19
C GLN A 132 -10.87 7.81 -22.50
N GLU A 133 -10.36 8.57 -21.51
CA GLU A 133 -9.16 9.38 -21.66
C GLU A 133 -7.93 8.52 -21.97
N LEU A 134 -7.70 7.46 -21.18
CA LEU A 134 -6.53 6.59 -21.35
C LEU A 134 -6.57 5.81 -22.66
N ILE A 135 -7.74 5.30 -23.06
CA ILE A 135 -7.92 4.69 -24.39
C ILE A 135 -7.62 5.69 -25.50
N GLY A 136 -8.12 6.94 -25.37
CA GLY A 136 -7.82 8.03 -26.33
C GLY A 136 -6.33 8.37 -26.42
N LYS A 137 -5.55 8.16 -25.37
CA LYS A 137 -4.09 8.33 -25.38
C LYS A 137 -3.35 7.13 -26.00
N GLY A 138 -4.04 6.04 -26.30
CA GLY A 138 -3.48 4.85 -26.91
C GLY A 138 -2.62 4.02 -25.97
N VAL A 139 -3.05 3.87 -24.71
CA VAL A 139 -2.36 2.99 -23.75
C VAL A 139 -2.51 1.53 -24.16
N GLU A 140 -1.47 0.74 -23.95
CA GLU A 140 -1.44 -0.70 -24.26
C GLU A 140 -1.96 -1.56 -23.11
N LEU A 141 -1.94 -1.01 -21.91
CA LEU A 141 -2.29 -1.66 -20.63
C LEU A 141 -2.79 -0.60 -19.66
N VAL A 142 -3.77 -0.93 -18.85
CA VAL A 142 -4.20 -0.08 -17.74
C VAL A 142 -3.87 -0.75 -16.41
N LEU A 143 -3.20 0.00 -15.54
CA LEU A 143 -2.96 -0.35 -14.15
C LEU A 143 -4.02 0.33 -13.27
N LEU A 144 -4.60 -0.43 -12.36
CA LEU A 144 -5.45 0.10 -11.31
C LEU A 144 -4.63 0.22 -10.03
N GLY A 145 -4.54 1.43 -9.50
CA GLY A 145 -4.15 1.67 -8.12
C GLY A 145 -5.31 1.33 -7.19
N LEU A 146 -5.87 2.32 -6.51
CA LEU A 146 -7.16 2.18 -5.82
C LEU A 146 -8.22 2.93 -6.62
N ASP A 147 -8.93 2.23 -7.49
CA ASP A 147 -10.12 2.70 -8.17
C ASP A 147 -11.32 1.86 -7.70
N LEU A 148 -12.32 2.50 -7.10
CA LEU A 148 -13.48 1.80 -6.55
C LEU A 148 -14.46 1.32 -7.61
N PHE A 149 -14.48 1.96 -8.79
CA PHE A 149 -15.48 1.70 -9.80
C PHE A 149 -14.89 1.58 -11.20
N PRO A 150 -13.88 0.70 -11.44
CA PRO A 150 -13.22 0.59 -12.74
C PRO A 150 -14.24 0.28 -13.84
N ASP A 151 -14.14 0.98 -14.96
CA ASP A 151 -15.02 0.72 -16.12
C ASP A 151 -14.43 -0.39 -17.01
N TYR A 152 -14.45 -1.62 -16.51
CA TYR A 152 -13.96 -2.81 -17.22
C TYR A 152 -14.60 -2.98 -18.58
N LYS A 153 -15.88 -2.57 -18.74
CA LYS A 153 -16.62 -2.69 -19.99
C LYS A 153 -16.03 -1.81 -21.09
N THR A 154 -15.68 -0.59 -20.76
CA THR A 154 -15.07 0.35 -21.71
C THR A 154 -13.67 -0.12 -22.11
N TYR A 155 -12.84 -0.58 -21.17
CA TYR A 155 -11.54 -1.17 -21.48
C TYR A 155 -11.65 -2.43 -22.35
N GLY A 156 -12.54 -3.36 -21.99
CA GLY A 156 -12.78 -4.59 -22.75
C GLY A 156 -13.25 -4.31 -24.18
N ALA A 157 -14.13 -3.34 -24.38
CA ALA A 157 -14.59 -2.93 -25.73
C ALA A 157 -13.45 -2.38 -26.61
N ALA A 158 -12.43 -1.79 -25.98
CA ALA A 158 -11.23 -1.29 -26.67
C ALA A 158 -10.10 -2.32 -26.76
N ASN A 159 -10.28 -3.54 -26.23
CA ASN A 159 -9.26 -4.58 -26.08
C ASN A 159 -8.01 -4.10 -25.32
N VAL A 160 -8.18 -3.22 -24.35
CA VAL A 160 -7.10 -2.76 -23.45
C VAL A 160 -7.16 -3.61 -22.18
N PRO A 161 -6.15 -4.44 -21.89
CA PRO A 161 -6.12 -5.26 -20.70
C PRO A 161 -5.98 -4.41 -19.44
N VAL A 162 -6.56 -4.91 -18.34
CA VAL A 162 -6.55 -4.26 -17.03
C VAL A 162 -5.85 -5.14 -16.02
N ILE A 163 -4.85 -4.60 -15.33
CA ILE A 163 -4.18 -5.26 -14.21
C ILE A 163 -4.27 -4.36 -12.99
N GLY A 164 -4.92 -4.82 -11.94
CA GLY A 164 -5.00 -4.15 -10.65
C GLY A 164 -4.00 -4.70 -9.65
N VAL A 165 -3.76 -3.93 -8.60
CA VAL A 165 -2.93 -4.39 -7.49
C VAL A 165 -3.74 -5.28 -6.55
N LEU A 166 -4.95 -4.87 -6.18
CA LEU A 166 -5.86 -5.65 -5.33
C LEU A 166 -7.33 -5.41 -5.75
N PRO A 167 -8.19 -6.43 -5.67
CA PRO A 167 -9.63 -6.26 -5.86
C PRO A 167 -10.22 -5.58 -4.61
N ILE A 168 -11.08 -4.57 -4.83
CA ILE A 168 -11.67 -3.76 -3.74
C ILE A 168 -13.12 -4.15 -3.50
N LEU A 169 -13.91 -4.18 -4.57
CA LEU A 169 -15.34 -4.49 -4.50
C LEU A 169 -15.66 -5.86 -5.11
N THR A 170 -16.83 -6.39 -4.77
CA THR A 170 -17.27 -7.71 -5.26
C THR A 170 -17.18 -7.88 -6.79
N PRO A 171 -17.52 -6.90 -7.63
CA PRO A 171 -17.40 -7.05 -9.09
C PRO A 171 -15.96 -7.29 -9.57
N ASP A 172 -14.96 -6.82 -8.84
CA ASP A 172 -13.55 -6.97 -9.24
C ASP A 172 -13.11 -8.43 -9.30
N TYR A 173 -13.64 -9.27 -8.40
CA TYR A 173 -13.26 -10.68 -8.32
C TYR A 173 -13.61 -11.50 -9.55
N THR A 174 -14.57 -11.02 -10.35
CA THR A 174 -15.06 -11.69 -11.56
C THR A 174 -14.91 -10.86 -12.84
N ALA A 175 -14.23 -9.72 -12.73
CA ALA A 175 -14.00 -8.82 -13.86
C ALA A 175 -13.08 -9.45 -14.93
N ASP A 176 -13.14 -8.91 -16.13
CA ASP A 176 -12.12 -9.18 -17.16
C ASP A 176 -10.88 -8.30 -16.87
N ALA A 177 -10.23 -8.65 -15.79
CA ALA A 177 -9.04 -8.00 -15.24
C ALA A 177 -8.22 -9.05 -14.49
N LEU A 178 -6.99 -8.70 -14.11
CA LEU A 178 -6.16 -9.51 -13.21
C LEU A 178 -5.73 -8.65 -12.02
N PHE A 179 -5.81 -9.21 -10.82
CA PHE A 179 -5.36 -8.55 -9.59
C PHE A 179 -4.22 -9.34 -8.98
N LEU A 180 -3.05 -8.72 -8.91
CA LEU A 180 -1.81 -9.38 -8.49
C LEU A 180 -1.85 -9.86 -7.03
N THR A 181 -2.54 -9.11 -6.15
CA THR A 181 -2.75 -9.51 -4.77
C THR A 181 -4.20 -9.90 -4.51
N GLY A 182 -4.46 -10.56 -3.39
CA GLY A 182 -5.82 -10.82 -2.95
C GLY A 182 -6.44 -9.58 -2.29
N GLY A 183 -7.76 -9.48 -2.37
CA GLY A 183 -8.54 -8.48 -1.65
C GLY A 183 -9.15 -9.05 -0.37
N ASN A 184 -10.19 -8.38 0.15
CA ASN A 184 -10.83 -8.76 1.42
C ASN A 184 -11.24 -10.23 1.47
N ALA A 185 -11.86 -10.79 0.42
CA ALA A 185 -12.34 -12.18 0.44
C ALA A 185 -11.20 -13.17 0.64
N THR A 186 -10.08 -13.00 -0.07
CA THR A 186 -8.95 -13.93 0.03
C THR A 186 -8.15 -13.71 1.33
N THR A 187 -7.96 -12.47 1.76
CA THR A 187 -7.30 -12.17 3.04
C THR A 187 -8.11 -12.74 4.21
N MET A 188 -9.43 -12.60 4.21
CA MET A 188 -10.28 -13.13 5.27
C MET A 188 -10.39 -14.66 5.19
N GLY A 189 -10.31 -15.23 4.00
CA GLY A 189 -10.11 -16.68 3.83
C GLY A 189 -8.80 -17.17 4.49
N ALA A 190 -7.72 -16.41 4.35
CA ALA A 190 -6.46 -16.73 5.03
C ALA A 190 -6.55 -16.58 6.56
N PHE A 191 -7.34 -15.64 7.08
CA PHE A 191 -7.61 -15.53 8.52
C PHE A 191 -8.34 -16.79 9.02
N ALA A 192 -9.35 -17.24 8.29
CA ALA A 192 -10.09 -18.46 8.64
C ALA A 192 -9.18 -19.70 8.56
N ALA A 193 -8.29 -19.80 7.55
CA ALA A 193 -7.30 -20.86 7.43
C ALA A 193 -6.31 -20.85 8.60
N LEU A 194 -5.73 -19.69 8.91
CA LEU A 194 -4.80 -19.55 10.04
C LEU A 194 -5.49 -19.93 11.36
N ALA A 195 -6.70 -19.44 11.58
CA ALA A 195 -7.48 -19.75 12.77
C ALA A 195 -7.76 -21.26 12.89
N LYS A 196 -8.20 -21.90 11.80
CA LYS A 196 -8.55 -23.32 11.78
C LYS A 196 -7.35 -24.24 11.86
N ASP A 197 -6.35 -23.97 11.01
CA ASP A 197 -5.29 -24.94 10.72
C ASP A 197 -4.06 -24.75 11.60
N HIS A 198 -3.76 -23.52 12.04
CA HIS A 198 -2.64 -23.23 12.93
C HIS A 198 -3.10 -23.11 14.40
N PHE A 199 -4.00 -22.18 14.70
CA PHE A 199 -4.48 -21.96 16.07
C PHE A 199 -5.48 -23.02 16.56
N LYS A 200 -6.01 -23.85 15.67
CA LYS A 200 -7.05 -24.86 15.98
C LYS A 200 -8.27 -24.26 16.67
N ALA A 201 -8.56 -23.00 16.35
CA ALA A 201 -9.65 -22.24 16.95
C ALA A 201 -11.02 -22.84 16.62
N LYS A 202 -11.89 -22.88 17.61
CA LYS A 202 -13.31 -23.25 17.50
C LYS A 202 -14.22 -22.05 17.69
N THR A 203 -13.71 -21.03 18.37
CA THR A 203 -14.43 -19.80 18.71
C THR A 203 -13.54 -18.59 18.50
N ILE A 204 -14.10 -17.53 17.90
CA ILE A 204 -13.41 -16.26 17.61
C ILE A 204 -14.23 -15.08 18.10
N GLY A 205 -13.56 -14.15 18.80
CA GLY A 205 -14.06 -12.81 19.05
C GLY A 205 -13.55 -11.85 18.00
N ILE A 206 -14.43 -11.04 17.42
CA ILE A 206 -14.09 -10.04 16.40
C ILE A 206 -14.35 -8.66 16.97
N VAL A 207 -13.39 -7.75 16.86
CA VAL A 207 -13.59 -6.32 17.07
C VAL A 207 -13.46 -5.59 15.76
N GLN A 208 -14.38 -4.68 15.46
CA GLN A 208 -14.41 -3.95 14.20
C GLN A 208 -14.92 -2.53 14.37
N SER A 209 -14.47 -1.66 13.50
CA SER A 209 -15.04 -0.32 13.36
C SER A 209 -16.41 -0.37 12.66
N ASP A 210 -17.33 0.51 13.04
CA ASP A 210 -18.65 0.59 12.40
C ASP A 210 -18.66 1.56 11.22
N ASN A 211 -17.77 1.30 10.25
CA ASN A 211 -17.76 1.99 8.97
C ASN A 211 -17.95 1.00 7.79
N ALA A 212 -18.20 1.52 6.61
CA ALA A 212 -18.51 0.70 5.43
C ALA A 212 -17.38 -0.29 5.06
N GLY A 213 -16.12 0.14 5.14
CA GLY A 213 -14.94 -0.69 4.83
C GLY A 213 -14.77 -1.85 5.81
N SER A 214 -14.78 -1.54 7.11
CA SER A 214 -14.66 -2.55 8.17
C SER A 214 -15.84 -3.51 8.17
N ASN A 215 -17.07 -3.01 7.95
CA ASN A 215 -18.26 -3.85 7.83
C ASN A 215 -18.16 -4.82 6.65
N SER A 216 -17.66 -4.38 5.49
CA SER A 216 -17.42 -5.24 4.32
C SER A 216 -16.37 -6.31 4.60
N THR A 217 -15.27 -5.92 5.23
CA THR A 217 -14.19 -6.84 5.62
C THR A 217 -14.69 -7.88 6.64
N ALA A 218 -15.46 -7.44 7.64
CA ALA A 218 -16.05 -8.34 8.62
C ALA A 218 -17.06 -9.32 7.99
N ALA A 219 -17.86 -8.87 7.03
CA ALA A 219 -18.75 -9.75 6.30
C ALA A 219 -17.99 -10.85 5.55
N SER A 220 -16.86 -10.50 4.90
CA SER A 220 -15.98 -11.46 4.25
C SER A 220 -15.36 -12.45 5.25
N LEU A 221 -14.93 -11.97 6.42
CA LEU A 221 -14.40 -12.82 7.48
C LEU A 221 -15.45 -13.79 8.01
N ILE A 222 -16.63 -13.29 8.32
CA ILE A 222 -17.74 -14.11 8.82
C ILE A 222 -18.07 -15.23 7.83
N ALA A 223 -18.18 -14.89 6.54
CA ALA A 223 -18.44 -15.88 5.50
C ALA A 223 -17.33 -16.97 5.43
N ALA A 224 -16.05 -16.56 5.54
CA ALA A 224 -14.93 -17.51 5.56
C ALA A 224 -14.91 -18.38 6.85
N LEU A 225 -15.24 -17.82 8.01
CA LEU A 225 -15.36 -18.55 9.27
C LEU A 225 -16.51 -19.55 9.24
N ASP A 226 -17.63 -19.21 8.58
CA ASP A 226 -18.75 -20.13 8.38
C ASP A 226 -18.35 -21.33 7.52
N VAL A 227 -17.58 -21.10 6.43
CA VAL A 227 -16.98 -22.20 5.63
C VAL A 227 -16.04 -23.04 6.48
N ALA A 228 -15.23 -22.43 7.35
CA ALA A 228 -14.32 -23.14 8.25
C ALA A 228 -15.04 -23.86 9.42
N GLY A 229 -16.33 -23.60 9.65
CA GLY A 229 -17.10 -24.13 10.77
C GLY A 229 -16.64 -23.59 12.12
N ILE A 230 -16.19 -22.34 12.17
CA ILE A 230 -15.71 -21.66 13.38
C ILE A 230 -16.80 -20.72 13.91
N LYS A 231 -17.18 -20.86 15.18
CA LYS A 231 -18.13 -19.98 15.83
C LYS A 231 -17.50 -18.60 16.06
N HIS A 232 -18.27 -17.56 15.86
CA HIS A 232 -17.75 -16.20 15.98
C HIS A 232 -18.75 -15.26 16.65
N LYS A 233 -18.23 -14.18 17.25
CA LYS A 233 -19.00 -13.07 17.82
C LYS A 233 -18.32 -11.78 17.43
N ALA A 234 -19.03 -10.87 16.74
CA ALA A 234 -18.54 -9.56 16.36
C ALA A 234 -19.02 -8.49 17.35
N VAL A 235 -18.11 -7.59 17.69
CA VAL A 235 -18.34 -6.40 18.52
C VAL A 235 -17.94 -5.17 17.70
N LYS A 236 -18.84 -4.20 17.60
CA LYS A 236 -18.63 -2.97 16.83
C LYS A 236 -18.41 -1.78 17.73
N GLY A 237 -17.52 -0.89 17.32
CA GLY A 237 -17.30 0.42 17.94
C GLY A 237 -17.09 1.51 16.90
N GLY A 238 -16.94 2.75 17.32
CA GLY A 238 -16.63 3.86 16.43
C GLY A 238 -15.21 3.77 15.85
N ASP A 239 -14.93 4.58 14.82
CA ASP A 239 -13.58 4.67 14.21
C ASP A 239 -12.55 5.21 15.19
N ASN A 240 -12.98 6.13 16.05
CA ASN A 240 -12.17 6.82 17.04
C ASN A 240 -12.82 6.72 18.41
N GLU A 241 -12.52 5.66 19.12
CA GLU A 241 -12.97 5.47 20.49
C GLU A 241 -11.97 6.08 21.48
N THR A 242 -12.41 6.32 22.69
CA THR A 242 -11.51 6.58 23.83
C THR A 242 -10.78 5.31 24.23
N ASP A 243 -9.69 5.41 25.01
CA ASP A 243 -8.98 4.26 25.56
C ASP A 243 -9.95 3.32 26.33
N ALA A 244 -10.87 3.90 27.12
CA ALA A 244 -11.89 3.13 27.83
C ALA A 244 -12.88 2.45 26.88
N GLY A 245 -13.19 3.09 25.74
CA GLY A 245 -14.01 2.50 24.67
C GLY A 245 -13.32 1.27 24.06
N TYR A 246 -12.07 1.40 23.63
CA TYR A 246 -11.30 0.26 23.12
C TYR A 246 -11.12 -0.87 24.13
N GLN A 247 -10.89 -0.55 25.40
CA GLN A 247 -10.89 -1.56 26.47
C GLN A 247 -12.23 -2.27 26.60
N GLY A 248 -13.34 -1.51 26.48
CA GLY A 248 -14.69 -2.07 26.49
C GLY A 248 -14.93 -3.05 25.36
N LEU A 249 -14.52 -2.69 24.14
CA LEU A 249 -14.61 -3.55 22.95
C LEU A 249 -13.78 -4.83 23.09
N MET A 250 -12.52 -4.72 23.49
CA MET A 250 -11.63 -5.86 23.70
C MET A 250 -12.15 -6.79 24.81
N ARG A 251 -12.65 -6.24 25.90
CA ARG A 251 -13.25 -7.02 26.99
C ARG A 251 -14.49 -7.79 26.51
N GLU A 252 -15.38 -7.16 25.74
CA GLU A 252 -16.60 -7.81 25.25
C GLU A 252 -16.27 -8.88 24.20
N ALA A 253 -15.28 -8.67 23.34
CA ALA A 253 -14.83 -9.68 22.37
C ALA A 253 -14.16 -10.88 23.05
N ALA A 254 -13.45 -10.66 24.16
CA ALA A 254 -12.77 -11.70 24.92
C ALA A 254 -13.65 -12.37 26.02
N LYS A 255 -14.90 -11.91 26.21
CA LYS A 255 -15.74 -12.26 27.34
C LYS A 255 -15.95 -13.75 27.57
N ASP A 256 -16.17 -14.49 26.49
CA ASP A 256 -16.46 -15.93 26.57
C ASP A 256 -15.18 -16.77 26.37
N ASN A 257 -14.01 -16.16 26.59
CA ASN A 257 -12.68 -16.74 26.42
C ASN A 257 -12.52 -17.47 25.07
N PRO A 258 -12.72 -16.78 23.93
CA PRO A 258 -12.53 -17.38 22.62
C PRO A 258 -11.09 -17.87 22.43
N ASP A 259 -10.90 -18.82 21.51
CA ASP A 259 -9.57 -19.36 21.22
C ASP A 259 -8.67 -18.33 20.52
N LEU A 260 -9.28 -17.36 19.82
CA LEU A 260 -8.59 -16.35 19.03
C LEU A 260 -9.41 -15.06 18.97
N LEU A 261 -8.73 -13.94 18.84
CA LEU A 261 -9.36 -12.65 18.51
C LEU A 261 -8.96 -12.19 17.10
N VAL A 262 -9.83 -11.41 16.47
CA VAL A 262 -9.53 -10.69 15.22
C VAL A 262 -9.85 -9.22 15.40
N SER A 263 -8.93 -8.35 15.00
CA SER A 263 -9.16 -6.90 14.96
C SER A 263 -9.21 -6.41 13.51
N LEU A 264 -10.30 -5.74 13.15
CA LEU A 264 -10.55 -5.14 11.86
C LEU A 264 -10.63 -3.61 11.98
N TYR A 265 -9.68 -3.07 12.71
CA TYR A 265 -9.47 -1.63 12.83
C TYR A 265 -8.33 -1.17 11.92
N ALA A 266 -8.24 0.14 11.70
CA ALA A 266 -7.15 0.82 11.02
C ALA A 266 -6.64 1.99 11.89
N ASP A 267 -5.47 2.51 11.57
CA ASP A 267 -4.88 3.73 12.15
C ASP A 267 -4.98 3.79 13.69
N ALA A 268 -5.63 4.83 14.22
CA ALA A 268 -5.82 5.03 15.66
C ALA A 268 -6.54 3.84 16.34
N GLY A 269 -7.41 3.14 15.62
CA GLY A 269 -8.08 1.95 16.12
C GLY A 269 -7.16 0.76 16.29
N CYS A 270 -6.12 0.61 15.47
CA CYS A 270 -5.05 -0.37 15.68
C CYS A 270 -4.36 -0.11 17.03
N ILE A 271 -3.94 1.14 17.28
CA ILE A 271 -3.30 1.56 18.52
C ILE A 271 -4.22 1.31 19.72
N GLY A 272 -5.49 1.74 19.60
CA GLY A 272 -6.46 1.63 20.68
C GLY A 272 -6.76 0.18 21.08
N THR A 273 -6.93 -0.71 20.09
CA THR A 273 -7.22 -2.13 20.36
C THR A 273 -6.02 -2.87 20.92
N MET A 274 -4.77 -2.57 20.47
CA MET A 274 -3.54 -3.15 21.02
C MET A 274 -3.35 -2.75 22.48
N ARG A 275 -3.40 -1.44 22.80
CA ARG A 275 -3.34 -0.92 24.16
C ARG A 275 -4.48 -1.42 25.04
N GLY A 276 -5.69 -1.47 24.48
CA GLY A 276 -6.87 -1.98 25.18
C GLY A 276 -6.71 -3.44 25.60
N ARG A 277 -6.18 -4.30 24.71
CA ARG A 277 -5.86 -5.70 25.02
C ARG A 277 -4.81 -5.82 26.10
N ALA A 278 -3.69 -5.10 25.95
CA ALA A 278 -2.57 -5.15 26.88
C ALA A 278 -2.96 -4.66 28.28
N SER A 279 -3.67 -3.54 28.39
CA SER A 279 -4.13 -2.97 29.67
C SER A 279 -5.09 -3.86 30.43
N LEU A 280 -5.81 -4.75 29.75
CA LEU A 280 -6.71 -5.74 30.34
C LEU A 280 -6.00 -7.06 30.67
N GLY A 281 -4.72 -7.22 30.33
CA GLY A 281 -3.98 -8.45 30.51
C GLY A 281 -4.54 -9.62 29.68
N ILE A 282 -5.22 -9.34 28.56
CA ILE A 282 -5.77 -10.39 27.68
C ILE A 282 -4.59 -11.04 26.94
N THR A 283 -4.42 -12.34 27.12
CA THR A 283 -3.33 -13.11 26.50
C THR A 283 -3.76 -13.88 25.24
N ILE A 284 -5.06 -13.90 24.93
CA ILE A 284 -5.59 -14.51 23.71
C ILE A 284 -4.88 -13.91 22.49
N PRO A 285 -4.32 -14.72 21.56
CA PRO A 285 -3.67 -14.20 20.35
C PRO A 285 -4.66 -13.43 19.48
N VAL A 286 -4.15 -12.45 18.72
CA VAL A 286 -4.97 -11.60 17.86
C VAL A 286 -4.42 -11.61 16.45
N ILE A 287 -5.28 -11.82 15.45
CA ILE A 287 -4.95 -11.61 14.03
C ILE A 287 -5.48 -10.24 13.60
N THR A 288 -4.70 -9.54 12.82
CA THR A 288 -5.11 -8.29 12.16
C THR A 288 -4.52 -8.19 10.74
N THR A 289 -4.93 -7.18 9.98
CA THR A 289 -4.41 -6.93 8.64
C THR A 289 -3.06 -6.21 8.68
N SER A 290 -2.34 -6.17 7.55
CA SER A 290 -1.09 -5.43 7.40
C SER A 290 -1.23 -3.92 7.62
N ILE A 291 -2.44 -3.36 7.58
CA ILE A 291 -2.70 -1.94 7.88
C ILE A 291 -2.23 -1.59 9.30
N CYS A 292 -2.44 -2.51 10.26
CA CYS A 292 -1.96 -2.33 11.64
C CYS A 292 -0.46 -2.62 11.82
N ALA A 293 0.23 -3.07 10.79
CA ALA A 293 1.69 -3.25 10.77
C ALA A 293 2.44 -1.98 10.36
N ASP A 294 1.74 -0.86 10.23
CA ASP A 294 2.33 0.43 9.93
C ASP A 294 3.35 0.85 11.02
N LYS A 295 4.44 1.50 10.57
CA LYS A 295 5.53 1.90 11.48
C LYS A 295 5.05 2.82 12.60
N ASP A 296 4.20 3.80 12.28
CA ASP A 296 3.70 4.76 13.26
C ASP A 296 2.81 4.07 14.30
N VAL A 297 2.04 3.07 13.87
CA VAL A 297 1.25 2.22 14.78
C VAL A 297 2.16 1.42 15.70
N LEU A 298 3.15 0.70 15.14
CA LEU A 298 4.06 -0.15 15.93
C LEU A 298 4.92 0.65 16.89
N ASP A 299 5.39 1.83 16.48
CA ASP A 299 6.13 2.75 17.34
C ASP A 299 5.26 3.30 18.49
N ALA A 300 3.98 3.60 18.19
CA ALA A 300 3.07 4.13 19.20
C ALA A 300 2.67 3.09 20.26
N VAL A 301 2.56 1.81 19.90
CA VAL A 301 2.11 0.76 20.81
C VAL A 301 3.26 0.02 21.50
N GLY A 302 4.43 -0.05 20.87
CA GLY A 302 5.57 -0.79 21.42
C GLY A 302 5.21 -2.21 21.83
N GLU A 303 5.56 -2.61 23.05
CA GLU A 303 5.34 -3.98 23.56
C GLU A 303 3.85 -4.37 23.71
N ASP A 304 2.91 -3.44 23.62
CA ASP A 304 1.46 -3.75 23.64
C ASP A 304 1.03 -4.57 22.41
N ALA A 305 1.86 -4.58 21.34
CA ALA A 305 1.66 -5.41 20.15
C ALA A 305 2.09 -6.89 20.33
N MET A 306 2.65 -7.28 21.47
CA MET A 306 3.04 -8.69 21.72
C MET A 306 1.85 -9.63 21.60
N GLY A 307 2.04 -10.72 20.82
CA GLY A 307 0.99 -11.71 20.53
C GLY A 307 -0.01 -11.28 19.46
N TRP A 308 0.32 -10.23 18.67
CA TRP A 308 -0.41 -9.87 17.47
C TRP A 308 0.22 -10.45 16.24
N VAL A 309 -0.63 -10.97 15.33
CA VAL A 309 -0.27 -11.55 14.04
C VAL A 309 -0.85 -10.69 12.92
N PHE A 310 -0.01 -10.32 11.98
CA PHE A 310 -0.30 -9.40 10.87
C PHE A 310 -0.31 -10.16 9.56
N ALA A 311 -1.44 -10.21 8.88
CA ALA A 311 -1.56 -10.89 7.60
C ALA A 311 -1.14 -9.99 6.43
N GLY A 312 -0.31 -10.53 5.54
CA GLY A 312 0.13 -9.80 4.34
C GLY A 312 1.22 -8.74 4.58
N ALA A 313 1.72 -8.61 5.80
CA ALA A 313 2.85 -7.73 6.07
C ALA A 313 4.16 -8.31 5.52
N SER A 314 5.12 -7.44 5.23
CA SER A 314 6.45 -7.81 4.76
C SER A 314 7.44 -7.84 5.92
N GLU A 315 8.31 -8.86 5.95
CA GLU A 315 9.40 -8.94 6.91
C GLU A 315 10.49 -7.93 6.55
N ASP A 316 11.01 -7.22 7.55
CA ASP A 316 12.11 -6.28 7.35
C ASP A 316 13.44 -7.02 7.27
N LYS A 317 13.86 -7.32 6.05
CA LYS A 317 15.14 -7.92 5.73
C LYS A 317 15.92 -7.05 4.74
N ASP A 318 17.21 -6.98 4.91
CA ASP A 318 18.09 -6.40 3.91
C ASP A 318 18.27 -7.39 2.76
N THR A 319 17.58 -7.13 1.64
CA THR A 319 17.66 -7.88 0.39
C THR A 319 18.04 -6.94 -0.75
N PRO A 320 18.54 -7.45 -1.89
CA PRO A 320 18.79 -6.63 -3.08
C PRO A 320 17.54 -5.83 -3.51
N GLU A 321 16.35 -6.43 -3.43
CA GLU A 321 15.09 -5.79 -3.79
C GLU A 321 14.76 -4.65 -2.82
N ARG A 322 15.10 -4.79 -1.54
CA ARG A 322 14.94 -3.73 -0.53
C ARG A 322 15.93 -2.58 -0.79
N ALA A 323 17.12 -2.86 -1.27
CA ALA A 323 18.09 -1.82 -1.65
C ALA A 323 17.54 -0.99 -2.83
N ILE A 324 17.00 -1.63 -3.85
CA ILE A 324 16.37 -0.96 -5.00
C ILE A 324 15.17 -0.12 -4.53
N LEU A 325 14.33 -0.65 -3.65
CA LEU A 325 13.21 0.08 -3.07
C LEU A 325 13.67 1.39 -2.40
N ARG A 326 14.70 1.31 -1.56
CA ARG A 326 15.26 2.48 -0.86
C ARG A 326 15.84 3.49 -1.85
N GLU A 327 16.57 3.04 -2.85
CA GLU A 327 17.14 3.89 -3.90
C GLU A 327 16.06 4.69 -4.63
N ILE A 328 14.95 4.05 -5.00
CA ILE A 328 13.84 4.68 -5.71
C ILE A 328 13.05 5.65 -4.82
N LEU A 329 12.74 5.23 -3.60
CA LEU A 329 11.75 5.93 -2.78
C LEU A 329 12.36 6.96 -1.82
N GLN A 330 13.63 6.84 -1.45
CA GLN A 330 14.28 7.78 -0.55
C GLN A 330 14.17 9.25 -1.03
N PRO A 331 14.41 9.57 -2.31
CA PRO A 331 14.30 10.95 -2.80
C PRO A 331 12.90 11.56 -2.66
N ILE A 332 11.86 10.73 -2.74
CA ILE A 332 10.46 11.21 -2.70
C ILE A 332 9.84 11.14 -1.32
N MET A 333 10.26 10.21 -0.47
CA MET A 333 9.82 10.13 0.93
C MET A 333 10.57 11.13 1.81
N ASN A 334 11.78 11.51 1.41
CA ASN A 334 12.64 12.43 2.14
C ASN A 334 12.92 12.00 3.59
N VAL A 335 13.12 10.71 3.79
CA VAL A 335 13.48 10.09 5.08
C VAL A 335 14.79 9.32 4.93
N PRO A 336 15.50 9.01 6.03
CA PRO A 336 16.67 8.12 5.98
C PRO A 336 16.34 6.77 5.34
N ALA A 337 17.29 6.19 4.61
CA ALA A 337 17.07 4.93 3.88
C ALA A 337 16.65 3.77 4.80
N GLU A 338 17.17 3.73 6.02
CA GLU A 338 16.83 2.74 7.05
C GLU A 338 15.38 2.84 7.56
N GLU A 339 14.74 3.99 7.40
CA GLU A 339 13.34 4.20 7.75
C GLU A 339 12.38 3.76 6.64
N ILE A 340 12.90 3.47 5.44
CA ILE A 340 12.12 2.93 4.33
C ILE A 340 12.00 1.42 4.51
N THR A 341 10.91 1.01 5.14
CA THR A 341 10.56 -0.38 5.45
C THR A 341 9.27 -0.77 4.72
N GLY A 342 8.89 -2.04 4.78
CA GLY A 342 7.57 -2.45 4.28
C GLY A 342 6.43 -1.73 4.98
N ALA A 343 6.58 -1.47 6.29
CA ALA A 343 5.59 -0.78 7.11
C ALA A 343 5.46 0.72 6.75
N SER A 344 6.58 1.40 6.44
CA SER A 344 6.57 2.84 6.15
C SER A 344 5.98 3.20 4.78
N LEU A 345 5.74 2.22 3.90
CA LEU A 345 5.22 2.48 2.56
C LEU A 345 3.70 2.68 2.54
N GLY A 346 2.99 2.19 3.54
CA GLY A 346 1.55 2.19 3.54
C GLY A 346 0.96 1.64 2.23
N LEU A 347 -0.15 2.20 1.79
CA LEU A 347 -0.77 1.83 0.51
C LEU A 347 0.06 2.26 -0.72
N GLY A 348 0.94 3.25 -0.58
CA GLY A 348 1.85 3.68 -1.66
C GLY A 348 2.73 2.54 -2.18
N GLY A 349 3.15 1.63 -1.29
CA GLY A 349 3.93 0.45 -1.63
C GLY A 349 3.28 -0.46 -2.67
N LEU A 350 1.96 -0.42 -2.80
CA LEU A 350 1.23 -1.18 -3.81
C LEU A 350 1.60 -0.74 -5.24
N GLY A 351 1.78 0.57 -5.46
CA GLY A 351 2.20 1.09 -6.77
C GLY A 351 3.61 0.62 -7.16
N TYR A 352 4.55 0.64 -6.23
CA TYR A 352 5.88 0.09 -6.43
C TYR A 352 5.83 -1.42 -6.75
N LEU A 353 5.16 -2.18 -5.90
CA LEU A 353 5.05 -3.64 -6.04
C LEU A 353 4.45 -4.05 -7.38
N GLN A 354 3.41 -3.36 -7.81
CA GLN A 354 2.72 -3.64 -9.07
C GLN A 354 3.67 -3.47 -10.26
N ILE A 355 4.30 -2.31 -10.39
CA ILE A 355 5.14 -2.04 -11.57
C ILE A 355 6.42 -2.88 -11.57
N MET A 356 7.06 -3.09 -10.42
CA MET A 356 8.25 -3.96 -10.32
C MET A 356 7.93 -5.40 -10.69
N SER A 357 6.80 -5.94 -10.23
CA SER A 357 6.38 -7.30 -10.60
C SER A 357 6.13 -7.43 -12.09
N LEU A 358 5.45 -6.46 -12.70
CA LEU A 358 5.15 -6.49 -14.14
C LEU A 358 6.41 -6.38 -14.99
N VAL A 359 7.39 -5.56 -14.56
CA VAL A 359 8.68 -5.46 -15.25
C VAL A 359 9.49 -6.76 -15.14
N ASP A 360 9.49 -7.40 -13.97
CA ASP A 360 10.12 -8.70 -13.80
C ASP A 360 9.54 -9.75 -14.76
N TYR A 361 8.20 -9.83 -14.86
CA TYR A 361 7.53 -10.75 -15.78
C TYR A 361 7.82 -10.41 -17.26
N ALA A 362 7.80 -9.13 -17.61
CA ALA A 362 8.12 -8.68 -18.96
C ALA A 362 9.56 -9.04 -19.37
N ASN A 363 10.50 -8.92 -18.42
CA ASN A 363 11.90 -9.29 -18.65
C ASN A 363 12.06 -10.82 -18.80
N GLN A 364 11.30 -11.62 -18.05
CA GLN A 364 11.23 -13.07 -18.24
C GLN A 364 10.68 -13.43 -19.64
N MET A 365 9.63 -12.75 -20.10
CA MET A 365 9.06 -12.93 -21.45
C MET A 365 10.08 -12.57 -22.53
N GLN A 366 10.77 -11.43 -22.39
CA GLN A 366 11.80 -11.00 -23.34
C GLN A 366 12.95 -12.00 -23.40
N ALA A 367 13.43 -12.49 -22.26
CA ALA A 367 14.48 -13.50 -22.20
C ALA A 367 14.07 -14.82 -22.89
N ALA A 368 12.76 -15.13 -22.88
CA ALA A 368 12.18 -16.26 -23.60
C ALA A 368 11.90 -15.97 -25.09
N GLY A 369 12.26 -14.78 -25.60
CA GLY A 369 12.02 -14.37 -26.99
C GLY A 369 10.56 -14.01 -27.30
N THR A 370 9.75 -13.73 -26.28
CA THR A 370 8.35 -13.31 -26.45
C THR A 370 8.28 -11.80 -26.55
N GLU A 371 7.54 -11.28 -27.53
CA GLU A 371 7.28 -9.85 -27.65
C GLU A 371 6.50 -9.33 -26.45
N VAL A 372 6.96 -8.23 -25.86
CA VAL A 372 6.34 -7.60 -24.70
C VAL A 372 5.38 -6.50 -25.16
N THR A 373 4.08 -6.76 -24.99
CA THR A 373 2.96 -5.81 -25.18
C THR A 373 2.01 -5.91 -23.99
N GLY A 374 1.09 -4.96 -23.81
CA GLY A 374 0.08 -5.07 -22.76
C GLY A 374 -0.72 -6.37 -22.85
N ALA A 375 -1.13 -6.77 -24.07
CA ALA A 375 -1.90 -7.98 -24.30
C ALA A 375 -1.09 -9.27 -24.04
N SER A 376 0.18 -9.32 -24.46
CA SER A 376 1.03 -10.50 -24.22
C SER A 376 1.39 -10.64 -22.74
N LEU A 377 1.63 -9.54 -22.02
CA LEU A 377 1.90 -9.54 -20.59
C LEU A 377 0.66 -10.04 -19.80
N TYR A 378 -0.53 -9.56 -20.15
CA TYR A 378 -1.78 -10.05 -19.56
C TYR A 378 -1.98 -11.55 -19.79
N SER A 379 -1.75 -12.01 -21.02
CA SER A 379 -1.83 -13.44 -21.38
C SER A 379 -0.78 -14.27 -20.62
N TYR A 380 0.43 -13.75 -20.49
CA TYR A 380 1.51 -14.41 -19.75
C TYR A 380 1.13 -14.63 -18.28
N LEU A 381 0.62 -13.60 -17.60
CA LEU A 381 0.14 -13.70 -16.22
C LEU A 381 -0.99 -14.73 -16.08
N LYS A 382 -1.89 -14.81 -17.05
CA LYS A 382 -3.05 -15.71 -17.02
C LYS A 382 -2.68 -17.18 -17.23
N THR A 383 -1.57 -17.46 -17.89
CA THR A 383 -1.21 -18.82 -18.31
C THR A 383 0.03 -19.39 -17.65
N THR A 384 0.91 -18.53 -17.14
CA THR A 384 2.19 -18.96 -16.55
C THR A 384 2.01 -19.30 -15.07
N LYS A 385 2.57 -20.42 -14.64
CA LYS A 385 2.60 -20.86 -13.25
C LYS A 385 3.98 -20.65 -12.65
N GLY A 386 4.04 -20.56 -11.33
CA GLY A 386 5.29 -20.41 -10.60
C GLY A 386 5.86 -19.00 -10.64
N LEU A 387 5.01 -18.01 -10.92
CA LEU A 387 5.36 -16.60 -10.75
C LEU A 387 5.25 -16.18 -9.29
N PHE A 388 6.03 -15.17 -8.90
CA PHE A 388 5.99 -14.58 -7.57
C PHE A 388 5.88 -13.06 -7.67
N LEU A 389 5.31 -12.41 -6.67
CA LEU A 389 5.41 -10.97 -6.54
C LEU A 389 6.88 -10.56 -6.33
N PHE A 390 7.27 -9.43 -6.91
CA PHE A 390 8.63 -8.93 -6.83
C PHE A 390 9.12 -8.81 -5.38
N GLY A 391 10.30 -9.37 -5.12
CA GLY A 391 10.92 -9.37 -3.79
C GLY A 391 10.13 -10.11 -2.71
N GLY A 392 9.09 -10.84 -3.07
CA GLY A 392 8.21 -11.55 -2.15
C GLY A 392 8.27 -13.07 -2.30
N VAL A 393 7.66 -13.76 -1.34
CA VAL A 393 7.48 -15.21 -1.34
C VAL A 393 6.06 -15.63 -1.78
N GLN A 394 5.23 -14.64 -2.11
CA GLN A 394 3.82 -14.83 -2.41
C GLN A 394 3.65 -15.27 -3.87
N PRO A 395 3.13 -16.48 -4.12
CA PRO A 395 2.95 -17.00 -5.47
C PRO A 395 1.79 -16.30 -6.18
N ILE A 396 1.93 -16.17 -7.50
CA ILE A 396 0.91 -15.69 -8.43
C ILE A 396 0.40 -16.86 -9.24
N ASP A 397 -0.90 -17.10 -9.18
CA ASP A 397 -1.63 -18.09 -9.97
C ASP A 397 -3.02 -17.54 -10.33
N CYS A 398 -3.08 -16.76 -11.40
CA CYS A 398 -4.31 -16.08 -11.80
C CYS A 398 -5.40 -17.11 -12.17
N GLY A 399 -6.60 -16.92 -11.60
CA GLY A 399 -7.74 -17.80 -11.85
C GLY A 399 -7.67 -19.18 -11.20
N ALA A 400 -6.78 -19.39 -10.20
CA ALA A 400 -6.69 -20.66 -9.47
C ALA A 400 -8.00 -21.04 -8.76
N ALA A 401 -8.79 -20.04 -8.31
CA ALA A 401 -10.10 -20.26 -7.73
C ALA A 401 -11.21 -19.88 -8.71
N PRO A 402 -12.09 -20.82 -9.15
CA PRO A 402 -13.11 -20.55 -10.16
C PRO A 402 -14.11 -19.44 -9.79
N LYS A 403 -14.38 -19.22 -8.51
CA LYS A 403 -15.22 -18.11 -8.03
C LYS A 403 -14.54 -16.74 -8.12
N TYR A 404 -13.21 -16.70 -8.23
CA TYR A 404 -12.38 -15.50 -8.20
C TYR A 404 -11.42 -15.49 -9.39
N PRO A 405 -11.93 -15.55 -10.64
CA PRO A 405 -11.09 -15.73 -11.84
C PRO A 405 -10.14 -14.57 -12.11
N ALA A 406 -10.43 -13.38 -11.57
CA ALA A 406 -9.59 -12.19 -11.71
C ALA A 406 -8.44 -12.14 -10.68
N VAL A 407 -8.46 -12.98 -9.64
CA VAL A 407 -7.48 -12.92 -8.53
C VAL A 407 -6.30 -13.83 -8.85
N CYS A 408 -5.09 -13.33 -8.58
CA CYS A 408 -3.84 -14.04 -8.86
C CYS A 408 -3.15 -14.56 -7.60
N SER A 409 -3.47 -14.07 -6.40
CA SER A 409 -2.81 -14.51 -5.18
C SER A 409 -3.80 -14.91 -4.09
N PHE A 410 -3.58 -16.11 -3.58
CA PHE A 410 -4.43 -16.74 -2.56
C PHE A 410 -3.63 -17.12 -1.30
N SER A 411 -2.33 -16.90 -1.31
CA SER A 411 -1.44 -17.25 -0.21
C SER A 411 -0.87 -15.99 0.45
N PHE A 412 -0.83 -15.96 1.78
CA PHE A 412 -0.46 -14.77 2.53
C PHE A 412 0.64 -15.09 3.54
N PRO A 413 1.70 -14.26 3.62
CA PRO A 413 2.63 -14.32 4.73
C PRO A 413 1.93 -13.87 6.01
N MET A 414 2.29 -14.49 7.12
CA MET A 414 1.83 -14.15 8.45
C MET A 414 3.03 -13.79 9.31
N LEU A 415 3.06 -12.56 9.78
CA LEU A 415 4.11 -12.06 10.65
C LEU A 415 3.57 -11.84 12.05
N GLU A 416 4.42 -12.05 13.03
CA GLU A 416 4.14 -11.81 14.43
C GLU A 416 5.04 -10.67 14.93
N TYR A 417 4.54 -9.83 15.82
CA TYR A 417 5.36 -8.83 16.49
C TYR A 417 6.38 -9.50 17.42
N LYS A 418 7.66 -9.16 17.23
CA LYS A 418 8.79 -9.74 17.96
C LYS A 418 9.43 -8.78 18.97
N GLY A 419 8.80 -7.64 19.23
CA GLY A 419 9.34 -6.57 20.10
C GLY A 419 10.18 -5.55 19.34
N ALA A 420 10.40 -4.39 19.96
CA ALA A 420 11.20 -3.28 19.44
C ALA A 420 10.80 -2.84 18.01
N GLY A 421 9.51 -2.81 17.70
CA GLY A 421 8.99 -2.39 16.40
C GLY A 421 9.21 -3.41 15.28
N LYS A 422 9.68 -4.62 15.56
CA LYS A 422 10.06 -5.61 14.55
C LYS A 422 8.97 -6.66 14.35
N LEU A 423 8.76 -6.99 13.08
CA LEU A 423 7.95 -8.11 12.65
C LEU A 423 8.84 -9.27 12.19
N GLY A 424 8.47 -10.47 12.55
CA GLY A 424 9.13 -11.70 12.11
C GLY A 424 8.11 -12.79 11.78
N LYS A 425 8.56 -13.85 11.13
CA LYS A 425 7.68 -14.97 10.77
C LYS A 425 6.95 -15.52 11.98
N LEU A 426 5.66 -15.83 11.79
CA LEU A 426 4.91 -16.64 12.74
C LEU A 426 5.49 -18.06 12.76
N GLU A 427 5.79 -18.57 13.94
CA GLU A 427 6.42 -19.89 14.08
C GLU A 427 5.56 -21.00 13.46
N GLY A 428 6.17 -21.85 12.65
CA GLY A 428 5.50 -22.97 11.98
C GLY A 428 4.59 -22.56 10.81
N VAL A 429 4.63 -21.31 10.38
CA VAL A 429 3.82 -20.80 9.26
C VAL A 429 4.71 -20.08 8.24
N ASP A 430 4.79 -20.61 7.02
CA ASP A 430 5.47 -19.93 5.91
C ASP A 430 4.49 -19.05 5.13
N LEU A 431 3.45 -19.66 4.58
CA LEU A 431 2.34 -19.01 3.88
C LEU A 431 1.03 -19.67 4.28
N VAL A 432 -0.03 -18.90 4.33
CA VAL A 432 -1.38 -19.39 4.57
C VAL A 432 -2.18 -19.34 3.28
N ASP A 433 -2.60 -20.51 2.79
CA ASP A 433 -3.49 -20.63 1.64
C ASP A 433 -4.93 -20.36 2.07
N SER A 434 -5.55 -19.37 1.43
CA SER A 434 -6.95 -19.01 1.67
C SER A 434 -7.95 -19.88 0.92
N THR A 435 -7.50 -20.58 -0.12
CA THR A 435 -8.38 -21.30 -1.08
C THR A 435 -9.39 -22.24 -0.41
N PRO A 436 -9.06 -23.02 0.65
CA PRO A 436 -10.01 -23.95 1.27
C PRO A 436 -11.18 -23.25 1.99
N TYR A 437 -11.04 -21.97 2.33
CA TYR A 437 -12.01 -21.24 3.15
C TYR A 437 -12.59 -20.00 2.44
N LEU A 438 -12.44 -19.92 1.12
CA LEU A 438 -13.10 -18.90 0.33
C LEU A 438 -14.61 -19.13 0.30
N PRO A 439 -15.44 -18.10 0.56
CA PRO A 439 -16.89 -18.20 0.60
C PRO A 439 -17.55 -18.37 -0.76
#